data_5f627a444a53ab98be4f7ed91c5a4b83
#
_entry.id   5f627a444a53ab98be4f7ed91c5a4b83
#
_cell.length_a   1.000
_cell.length_b   1.000
_cell.length_c   1.000
_cell.angle_alpha   90.00
_cell.angle_beta   90.00
_cell.angle_gamma   90.00
#
_symmetry.space_group_name_H-M   'P 1'
#
loop_
_entity.id
_entity.type
_entity.pdbx_description
1 polymer ?
#
loop_
_entity_poly.entity_id
_entity_poly.type
_entity_poly.pdbx_seq_one_letter_code
_entity_poly.pdbx_strand_id
1 'polypeptide(L)'
;MNETNSGMLWPAGKVENNNWANFAALLNSGIRAVRDFSITSSIKPKIILHVAQLQNAEYWTSNLISNGVTDFDILGLSHYAKWSTIKTMDEIENKIRAFKTAYGKQVIVVETAYPWTGNNADNYTNIISAADKAAGYDITPQDQFRYMKDLTQAIIRGGGTGIMYWEPAWISSKLNDSWGIGSSWENNAFFDFDGNVLPVIDHLYYPYIGL
;
A
#
# COMPACT_ATOMS: atom_id res chain seq x y z
N MET A 1 -10.05 -3.49 -5.80
CA MET A 1 -10.55 -3.44 -4.39
C MET A 1 -9.48 -2.78 -3.56
N ASN A 2 -9.85 -1.97 -2.59
CA ASN A 2 -8.93 -1.25 -1.72
C ASN A 2 -9.10 -1.69 -0.27
N GLU A 3 -8.02 -2.08 0.40
CA GLU A 3 -7.93 -2.34 1.83
C GLU A 3 -9.10 -3.14 2.43
N THR A 4 -9.32 -4.34 1.95
CA THR A 4 -10.50 -5.15 2.27
C THR A 4 -10.39 -5.93 3.59
N ASN A 5 -9.77 -5.32 4.61
CA ASN A 5 -9.57 -5.93 5.93
C ASN A 5 -10.87 -6.45 6.56
N SER A 6 -11.96 -5.72 6.41
CA SER A 6 -13.28 -6.07 6.96
C SER A 6 -14.26 -6.53 5.89
N GLY A 7 -13.73 -7.02 4.75
CA GLY A 7 -14.55 -7.44 3.62
C GLY A 7 -14.92 -6.31 2.67
N MET A 8 -15.89 -6.54 1.80
CA MET A 8 -16.34 -5.61 0.77
C MET A 8 -17.85 -5.76 0.48
N LEU A 9 -18.44 -4.78 -0.23
CA LEU A 9 -19.86 -4.80 -0.62
C LEU A 9 -20.79 -5.02 0.58
N TRP A 10 -20.64 -4.19 1.60
CA TRP A 10 -21.44 -4.27 2.82
C TRP A 10 -22.94 -4.02 2.54
N PRO A 11 -23.82 -4.75 3.27
CA PRO A 11 -23.54 -5.69 4.36
C PRO A 11 -23.16 -7.10 3.87
N ALA A 12 -23.37 -7.45 2.57
CA ALA A 12 -23.30 -8.82 2.07
C ALA A 12 -21.92 -9.50 2.28
N GLY A 13 -20.83 -8.78 2.00
CA GLY A 13 -19.47 -9.30 2.14
C GLY A 13 -18.69 -8.71 3.32
N LYS A 14 -19.39 -8.20 4.35
CA LYS A 14 -18.74 -7.74 5.57
C LYS A 14 -18.23 -8.92 6.38
N VAL A 15 -16.97 -8.84 6.84
CA VAL A 15 -16.40 -9.82 7.75
C VAL A 15 -16.73 -9.39 9.18
N GLU A 16 -17.65 -10.09 9.81
CA GLU A 16 -18.06 -9.91 11.21
C GLU A 16 -18.04 -11.25 11.95
N ASN A 17 -17.73 -11.23 13.23
CA ASN A 17 -17.69 -12.42 14.08
C ASN A 17 -16.89 -13.59 13.45
N ASN A 18 -15.82 -13.26 12.78
CA ASN A 18 -14.96 -14.22 12.07
C ASN A 18 -15.65 -14.99 10.92
N ASN A 19 -16.75 -14.47 10.38
CA ASN A 19 -17.45 -15.07 9.25
C ASN A 19 -16.89 -14.53 7.92
N TRP A 20 -16.08 -15.33 7.25
CA TRP A 20 -15.41 -15.01 5.99
C TRP A 20 -16.15 -15.53 4.74
N ALA A 21 -17.15 -16.41 4.91
CA ALA A 21 -17.73 -17.17 3.81
C ALA A 21 -18.30 -16.30 2.68
N ASN A 22 -19.11 -15.30 3.02
CA ASN A 22 -19.70 -14.42 2.02
C ASN A 22 -18.64 -13.56 1.30
N PHE A 23 -17.67 -13.04 2.04
CA PHE A 23 -16.58 -12.27 1.45
C PHE A 23 -15.75 -13.13 0.49
N ALA A 24 -15.41 -14.35 0.89
CA ALA A 24 -14.71 -15.32 0.05
C ALA A 24 -15.50 -15.66 -1.22
N ALA A 25 -16.82 -15.86 -1.11
CA ALA A 25 -17.69 -16.11 -2.26
C ALA A 25 -17.70 -14.93 -3.26
N LEU A 26 -17.75 -13.69 -2.77
CA LEU A 26 -17.68 -12.48 -3.60
C LEU A 26 -16.33 -12.38 -4.30
N LEU A 27 -15.22 -12.61 -3.58
CA LEU A 27 -13.88 -12.61 -4.16
C LEU A 27 -13.74 -13.66 -5.25
N ASN A 28 -14.15 -14.89 -4.98
CA ASN A 28 -14.07 -15.98 -5.96
C ASN A 28 -14.94 -15.71 -7.19
N SER A 29 -16.06 -14.99 -7.06
CA SER A 29 -16.89 -14.59 -8.20
C SER A 29 -16.16 -13.57 -9.08
N GLY A 30 -15.51 -12.56 -8.48
CA GLY A 30 -14.70 -11.61 -9.23
C GLY A 30 -13.46 -12.25 -9.87
N ILE A 31 -12.78 -13.14 -9.14
CA ILE A 31 -11.63 -13.88 -9.66
C ILE A 31 -12.03 -14.70 -10.90
N ARG A 32 -13.13 -15.46 -10.83
CA ARG A 32 -13.63 -16.22 -11.98
C ARG A 32 -13.88 -15.33 -13.18
N ALA A 33 -14.55 -14.20 -13.00
CA ALA A 33 -14.83 -13.27 -14.11
C ALA A 33 -13.54 -12.80 -14.81
N VAL A 34 -12.47 -12.50 -14.07
CA VAL A 34 -11.16 -12.15 -14.65
C VAL A 34 -10.51 -13.33 -15.36
N ARG A 35 -10.58 -14.54 -14.78
CA ARG A 35 -10.02 -15.75 -15.38
C ARG A 35 -10.78 -16.12 -16.65
N ASP A 36 -12.11 -16.07 -16.64
CA ASP A 36 -12.95 -16.37 -17.84
C ASP A 36 -12.64 -15.39 -18.98
N PHE A 37 -12.54 -14.09 -18.69
CA PHE A 37 -12.08 -13.11 -19.67
C PHE A 37 -10.70 -13.48 -20.23
N SER A 38 -9.79 -13.95 -19.39
CA SER A 38 -8.43 -14.32 -19.77
C SER A 38 -8.37 -15.55 -20.70
N ILE A 39 -9.41 -16.37 -20.83
CA ILE A 39 -9.41 -17.53 -21.71
C ILE A 39 -9.28 -17.11 -23.17
N THR A 40 -10.10 -16.15 -23.60
CA THR A 40 -10.19 -15.69 -24.99
C THR A 40 -9.37 -14.43 -25.30
N SER A 41 -8.99 -13.66 -24.28
CA SER A 41 -8.23 -12.42 -24.40
C SER A 41 -6.73 -12.67 -24.60
N SER A 42 -6.08 -11.86 -25.41
CA SER A 42 -4.60 -11.80 -25.46
C SER A 42 -4.00 -11.18 -24.20
N ILE A 43 -4.79 -10.39 -23.46
CA ILE A 43 -4.39 -9.79 -22.18
C ILE A 43 -4.66 -10.81 -21.07
N LYS A 44 -3.66 -11.05 -20.23
CA LYS A 44 -3.72 -11.95 -19.07
C LYS A 44 -3.55 -11.14 -17.77
N PRO A 45 -4.61 -10.50 -17.24
CA PRO A 45 -4.49 -9.66 -16.06
C PRO A 45 -4.03 -10.47 -14.85
N LYS A 46 -3.17 -9.86 -14.04
CA LYS A 46 -2.83 -10.38 -12.72
C LYS A 46 -3.88 -9.92 -11.70
N ILE A 47 -4.20 -10.78 -10.76
CA ILE A 47 -5.15 -10.49 -9.68
C ILE A 47 -4.37 -10.16 -8.42
N ILE A 48 -4.55 -8.95 -7.94
CA ILE A 48 -3.99 -8.48 -6.66
C ILE A 48 -5.13 -8.44 -5.63
N LEU A 49 -4.95 -9.12 -4.51
CA LEU A 49 -5.82 -8.95 -3.35
C LEU A 49 -5.12 -8.04 -2.35
N HIS A 50 -5.83 -7.00 -1.88
CA HIS A 50 -5.24 -5.90 -1.13
C HIS A 50 -5.77 -5.82 0.30
N VAL A 51 -4.84 -5.79 1.26
CA VAL A 51 -5.09 -5.64 2.69
C VAL A 51 -4.24 -4.52 3.29
N ALA A 52 -4.85 -3.72 4.18
CA ALA A 52 -4.15 -2.65 4.87
C ALA A 52 -3.21 -3.18 5.94
N GLN A 53 -2.01 -2.64 5.93
CA GLN A 53 -0.92 -2.82 6.88
C GLN A 53 -0.35 -4.25 6.97
N LEU A 54 0.97 -4.32 6.95
CA LEU A 54 1.72 -5.58 6.97
C LEU A 54 1.35 -6.49 8.15
N GLN A 55 1.08 -5.92 9.33
CA GLN A 55 0.73 -6.71 10.52
C GLN A 55 -0.59 -7.48 10.38
N ASN A 56 -1.49 -7.04 9.53
CA ASN A 56 -2.80 -7.68 9.31
C ASN A 56 -2.76 -8.78 8.24
N ALA A 57 -1.73 -8.79 7.40
CA ALA A 57 -1.70 -9.57 6.17
C ALA A 57 -1.75 -11.08 6.43
N GLU A 58 -1.07 -11.58 7.45
CA GLU A 58 -1.03 -13.00 7.78
C GLU A 58 -2.43 -13.53 8.18
N TYR A 59 -3.05 -12.85 9.14
CA TYR A 59 -4.40 -13.20 9.59
C TYR A 59 -5.41 -13.14 8.45
N TRP A 60 -5.38 -12.05 7.67
CA TRP A 60 -6.29 -11.83 6.56
C TRP A 60 -6.12 -12.89 5.45
N THR A 61 -4.87 -13.13 5.01
CA THR A 61 -4.58 -14.07 3.91
C THR A 61 -4.88 -15.50 4.30
N SER A 62 -4.51 -15.92 5.52
CA SER A 62 -4.79 -17.29 6.00
C SER A 62 -6.28 -17.57 6.07
N ASN A 63 -7.09 -16.61 6.52
CA ASN A 63 -8.54 -16.76 6.54
C ASN A 63 -9.15 -16.85 5.14
N LEU A 64 -8.68 -16.05 4.19
CA LEU A 64 -9.14 -16.14 2.79
C LEU A 64 -8.83 -17.51 2.19
N ILE A 65 -7.60 -17.99 2.35
CA ILE A 65 -7.18 -19.29 1.83
C ILE A 65 -8.00 -20.41 2.47
N SER A 66 -8.22 -20.38 3.79
CA SER A 66 -9.03 -21.35 4.52
C SER A 66 -10.50 -21.35 4.09
N ASN A 67 -10.97 -20.25 3.51
CA ASN A 67 -12.32 -20.12 2.92
C ASN A 67 -12.32 -20.29 1.40
N GLY A 68 -11.28 -20.88 0.81
CA GLY A 68 -11.24 -21.29 -0.58
C GLY A 68 -10.87 -20.18 -1.59
N VAL A 69 -10.31 -19.05 -1.14
CA VAL A 69 -9.79 -18.01 -2.03
C VAL A 69 -8.31 -18.28 -2.30
N THR A 70 -8.01 -19.04 -3.33
CA THR A 70 -6.64 -19.50 -3.64
C THR A 70 -6.12 -19.03 -5.00
N ASP A 71 -7.02 -18.73 -5.94
CA ASP A 71 -6.67 -18.34 -7.32
C ASP A 71 -6.47 -16.83 -7.48
N PHE A 72 -5.48 -16.29 -6.76
CA PHE A 72 -4.97 -14.93 -6.99
C PHE A 72 -3.44 -14.97 -7.22
N ASP A 73 -2.90 -13.94 -7.84
CA ASP A 73 -1.49 -13.91 -8.25
C ASP A 73 -0.60 -13.20 -7.22
N ILE A 74 -1.10 -12.12 -6.63
CA ILE A 74 -0.30 -11.16 -5.87
C ILE A 74 -1.01 -10.77 -4.58
N LEU A 75 -0.27 -10.75 -3.48
CA LEU A 75 -0.69 -10.13 -2.22
C LEU A 75 -0.26 -8.66 -2.24
N GLY A 76 -1.23 -7.75 -2.29
CA GLY A 76 -1.04 -6.32 -2.20
C GLY A 76 -1.18 -5.82 -0.76
N LEU A 77 -0.26 -4.98 -0.33
CA LEU A 77 -0.20 -4.49 1.04
C LEU A 77 -0.16 -2.96 1.06
N SER A 78 -0.88 -2.32 1.98
CA SER A 78 -0.53 -0.96 2.37
C SER A 78 0.52 -1.00 3.48
N HIS A 79 1.47 -0.08 3.45
CA HIS A 79 2.40 0.11 4.54
C HIS A 79 2.65 1.59 4.78
N TYR A 80 2.17 2.09 5.90
CA TYR A 80 2.43 3.46 6.37
C TYR A 80 3.04 3.41 7.76
N ALA A 81 4.14 4.10 7.98
CA ALA A 81 4.84 4.14 9.27
C ALA A 81 3.91 4.55 10.43
N LYS A 82 2.99 5.48 10.17
CA LYS A 82 1.98 5.96 11.13
C LYS A 82 1.18 4.82 11.75
N TRP A 83 0.61 3.95 10.92
CA TRP A 83 -0.34 2.91 11.37
C TRP A 83 0.28 1.52 11.51
N SER A 84 1.54 1.34 11.11
CA SER A 84 2.21 0.05 11.20
C SER A 84 2.73 -0.21 12.61
N THR A 85 2.59 -1.45 13.08
CA THR A 85 3.30 -1.96 14.26
C THR A 85 4.67 -2.51 13.92
N ILE A 86 4.95 -2.73 12.63
CA ILE A 86 6.25 -3.16 12.09
C ILE A 86 7.04 -1.89 11.79
N LYS A 87 8.15 -1.67 12.49
CA LYS A 87 8.79 -0.36 12.57
C LYS A 87 10.14 -0.27 11.85
N THR A 88 10.83 -1.38 11.68
CA THR A 88 12.17 -1.40 11.10
C THR A 88 12.19 -2.01 9.70
N MET A 89 13.17 -1.62 8.88
CA MET A 89 13.33 -2.17 7.53
C MET A 89 13.62 -3.68 7.55
N ASP A 90 14.34 -4.17 8.55
CA ASP A 90 14.61 -5.60 8.73
C ASP A 90 13.33 -6.38 9.06
N GLU A 91 12.46 -5.84 9.90
CA GLU A 91 11.16 -6.46 10.19
C GLU A 91 10.29 -6.51 8.94
N ILE A 92 10.28 -5.44 8.13
CA ILE A 92 9.54 -5.38 6.86
C ILE A 92 10.09 -6.44 5.90
N GLU A 93 11.41 -6.50 5.69
CA GLU A 93 12.07 -7.51 4.85
C GLU A 93 11.66 -8.92 5.26
N ASN A 94 11.76 -9.22 6.56
CA ASN A 94 11.43 -10.53 7.10
C ASN A 94 9.95 -10.89 6.92
N LYS A 95 9.03 -9.94 7.09
CA LYS A 95 7.59 -10.16 6.86
C LYS A 95 7.29 -10.42 5.39
N ILE A 96 7.85 -9.66 4.47
CA ILE A 96 7.69 -9.89 3.01
C ILE A 96 8.19 -11.28 2.63
N ARG A 97 9.36 -11.67 3.13
CA ARG A 97 9.94 -13.00 2.91
C ARG A 97 9.03 -14.12 3.46
N ALA A 98 8.51 -13.93 4.67
CA ALA A 98 7.61 -14.89 5.29
C ALA A 98 6.32 -15.08 4.48
N PHE A 99 5.69 -14.01 3.99
CA PHE A 99 4.49 -14.08 3.15
C PHE A 99 4.75 -14.81 1.85
N LYS A 100 5.84 -14.47 1.16
CA LYS A 100 6.22 -15.17 -0.07
C LYS A 100 6.42 -16.67 0.14
N THR A 101 7.09 -17.03 1.22
CA THR A 101 7.35 -18.43 1.57
C THR A 101 6.08 -19.18 1.95
N ALA A 102 5.23 -18.58 2.80
CA ALA A 102 4.03 -19.22 3.32
C ALA A 102 2.94 -19.44 2.26
N TYR A 103 2.80 -18.48 1.34
CA TYR A 103 1.67 -18.47 0.40
C TYR A 103 2.07 -18.73 -1.05
N GLY A 104 3.36 -18.73 -1.39
CA GLY A 104 3.85 -18.90 -2.77
C GLY A 104 3.37 -17.82 -3.74
N LYS A 105 2.89 -16.68 -3.23
CA LYS A 105 2.37 -15.56 -4.02
C LYS A 105 3.42 -14.47 -4.19
N GLN A 106 3.31 -13.71 -5.28
CA GLN A 106 4.06 -12.45 -5.37
C GLN A 106 3.55 -11.48 -4.30
N VAL A 107 4.42 -10.61 -3.80
CA VAL A 107 4.08 -9.61 -2.79
C VAL A 107 4.50 -8.23 -3.29
N ILE A 108 3.62 -7.26 -3.17
CA ILE A 108 3.87 -5.87 -3.53
C ILE A 108 3.28 -4.95 -2.46
N VAL A 109 3.95 -3.85 -2.14
CA VAL A 109 3.33 -2.76 -1.37
C VAL A 109 2.64 -1.83 -2.37
N VAL A 110 1.30 -1.88 -2.41
CA VAL A 110 0.48 -1.12 -3.38
C VAL A 110 0.08 0.26 -2.88
N GLU A 111 0.32 0.55 -1.59
CA GLU A 111 0.14 1.88 -1.02
C GLU A 111 1.19 2.15 0.05
N THR A 112 1.87 3.28 -0.08
CA THR A 112 2.77 3.83 0.93
C THR A 112 3.03 5.29 0.67
N ALA A 113 3.42 6.04 1.69
CA ALA A 113 3.94 7.40 1.58
C ALA A 113 4.79 7.73 2.80
N TYR A 114 5.55 8.82 2.70
CA TYR A 114 6.29 9.40 3.81
C TYR A 114 6.32 10.93 3.69
N PRO A 115 6.06 11.69 4.77
CA PRO A 115 6.00 13.14 4.69
C PRO A 115 7.39 13.78 4.57
N TRP A 116 7.45 14.86 3.77
CA TRP A 116 8.64 15.68 3.59
C TRP A 116 8.68 16.89 4.53
N THR A 117 7.53 17.26 5.12
CA THR A 117 7.40 18.39 6.05
C THR A 117 6.27 18.12 7.06
N GLY A 118 6.39 18.76 8.21
CA GLY A 118 5.30 18.82 9.19
C GLY A 118 4.37 20.04 9.02
N ASN A 119 4.66 20.92 8.06
CA ASN A 119 3.87 22.11 7.79
C ASN A 119 2.63 21.77 6.94
N ASN A 120 1.71 22.72 6.89
CA ASN A 120 0.48 22.66 6.12
C ASN A 120 0.36 23.97 5.32
N ALA A 121 0.06 23.89 4.02
CA ALA A 121 -0.05 25.08 3.14
C ALA A 121 -1.51 25.55 2.97
N ASP A 122 -2.48 24.79 3.44
CA ASP A 122 -3.90 25.15 3.36
C ASP A 122 -4.64 24.90 4.69
N ASN A 123 -5.97 24.99 4.66
CA ASN A 123 -6.78 24.77 5.86
C ASN A 123 -7.21 23.31 6.05
N TYR A 124 -6.82 22.42 5.16
CA TYR A 124 -7.14 20.99 5.24
C TYR A 124 -6.06 20.30 6.10
N THR A 125 -6.48 19.66 7.18
CA THR A 125 -5.52 19.01 8.08
C THR A 125 -4.83 17.83 7.42
N ASN A 126 -3.50 17.82 7.41
CA ASN A 126 -2.71 16.71 6.93
C ASN A 126 -2.93 15.44 7.77
N ILE A 127 -3.19 14.31 7.09
CA ILE A 127 -3.46 13.01 7.73
C ILE A 127 -2.20 12.48 8.42
N ILE A 128 -1.02 12.62 7.80
CA ILE A 128 0.26 12.24 8.41
C ILE A 128 0.93 13.51 8.93
N SER A 129 1.23 13.54 10.21
CA SER A 129 1.82 14.69 10.91
C SER A 129 3.30 14.48 11.21
N ALA A 130 3.97 15.52 11.71
CA ALA A 130 5.36 15.42 12.16
C ALA A 130 5.57 14.43 13.34
N ALA A 131 4.50 14.12 14.10
CA ALA A 131 4.57 13.14 15.18
C ALA A 131 4.61 11.69 14.67
N ASP A 132 4.26 11.46 13.41
CA ASP A 132 4.11 10.11 12.83
C ASP A 132 5.40 9.61 12.14
N LYS A 133 6.54 10.22 12.43
CA LYS A 133 7.82 9.86 11.83
C LYS A 133 8.23 8.41 12.13
N ALA A 134 8.84 7.77 11.14
CA ALA A 134 9.42 6.45 11.30
C ALA A 134 10.72 6.52 12.13
N ALA A 135 11.02 5.46 12.87
CA ALA A 135 12.25 5.39 13.66
C ALA A 135 13.50 5.51 12.75
N GLY A 136 14.38 6.44 13.08
CA GLY A 136 15.61 6.70 12.31
C GLY A 136 15.46 7.65 11.13
N TYR A 137 14.27 8.24 10.93
CA TYR A 137 13.99 9.22 9.87
C TYR A 137 13.31 10.46 10.45
N ASP A 138 13.72 11.63 9.99
CA ASP A 138 13.04 12.88 10.29
C ASP A 138 12.04 13.25 9.18
N ILE A 139 11.22 14.28 9.42
CA ILE A 139 10.26 14.78 8.45
C ILE A 139 10.94 15.90 7.65
N THR A 140 11.73 15.50 6.67
CA THR A 140 12.49 16.39 5.76
C THR A 140 12.45 15.81 4.33
N PRO A 141 12.67 16.65 3.29
CA PRO A 141 12.74 16.14 1.91
C PRO A 141 13.79 15.05 1.72
N GLN A 142 14.93 15.14 2.40
CA GLN A 142 16.01 14.17 2.33
C GLN A 142 15.60 12.85 2.99
N ASP A 143 14.91 12.91 4.12
CA ASP A 143 14.45 11.71 4.82
C ASP A 143 13.22 11.08 4.17
N GLN A 144 12.36 11.84 3.50
CA GLN A 144 11.35 11.28 2.60
C GLN A 144 12.01 10.40 1.52
N PHE A 145 13.03 10.91 0.82
CA PHE A 145 13.78 10.13 -0.17
C PHE A 145 14.45 8.91 0.48
N ARG A 146 15.14 9.09 1.59
CA ARG A 146 15.86 8.01 2.29
C ARG A 146 14.91 6.91 2.74
N TYR A 147 13.77 7.27 3.35
CA TYR A 147 12.76 6.31 3.77
C TYR A 147 12.20 5.52 2.60
N MET A 148 11.81 6.18 1.51
CA MET A 148 11.25 5.51 0.33
C MET A 148 12.26 4.58 -0.34
N LYS A 149 13.51 5.00 -0.43
CA LYS A 149 14.61 4.17 -0.93
C LYS A 149 14.82 2.93 -0.05
N ASP A 150 14.93 3.12 1.27
CA ASP A 150 15.23 2.02 2.19
C ASP A 150 14.05 1.05 2.32
N LEU A 151 12.81 1.56 2.32
CA LEU A 151 11.59 0.73 2.27
C LEU A 151 11.54 -0.12 1.00
N THR A 152 11.77 0.49 -0.15
CA THR A 152 11.76 -0.23 -1.43
C THR A 152 12.83 -1.33 -1.45
N GLN A 153 14.03 -1.02 -0.96
CA GLN A 153 15.13 -2.00 -0.88
C GLN A 153 14.79 -3.16 0.08
N ALA A 154 14.18 -2.88 1.23
CA ALA A 154 13.76 -3.92 2.18
C ALA A 154 12.70 -4.85 1.56
N ILE A 155 11.73 -4.29 0.85
CA ILE A 155 10.70 -5.09 0.16
C ILE A 155 11.34 -5.99 -0.91
N ILE A 156 12.25 -5.47 -1.73
CA ILE A 156 12.95 -6.23 -2.77
C ILE A 156 13.80 -7.35 -2.13
N ARG A 157 14.57 -7.08 -1.08
CA ARG A 157 15.36 -8.09 -0.35
C ARG A 157 14.50 -9.19 0.27
N GLY A 158 13.28 -8.83 0.72
CA GLY A 158 12.27 -9.79 1.16
C GLY A 158 11.71 -10.66 0.03
N GLY A 159 12.01 -10.34 -1.23
CA GLY A 159 11.51 -11.00 -2.43
C GLY A 159 10.16 -10.45 -2.91
N GLY A 160 9.78 -9.28 -2.45
CA GLY A 160 8.66 -8.50 -3.02
C GLY A 160 9.03 -7.86 -4.35
N THR A 161 8.05 -7.40 -5.09
CA THR A 161 8.22 -6.87 -6.46
C THR A 161 8.37 -5.36 -6.53
N GLY A 162 8.23 -4.64 -5.42
CA GLY A 162 8.38 -3.19 -5.35
C GLY A 162 7.25 -2.51 -4.59
N ILE A 163 7.11 -1.21 -4.83
CA ILE A 163 6.10 -0.35 -4.21
C ILE A 163 5.32 0.46 -5.23
N MET A 164 4.13 0.94 -4.81
CA MET A 164 3.39 2.02 -5.45
C MET A 164 3.18 3.14 -4.42
N TYR A 165 3.54 4.35 -4.80
CA TYR A 165 3.37 5.52 -3.94
C TYR A 165 1.93 6.02 -4.01
N TRP A 166 1.36 6.40 -2.85
CA TRP A 166 0.01 6.92 -2.78
C TRP A 166 -0.01 8.44 -2.93
N GLU A 167 -0.78 8.92 -3.92
CA GLU A 167 -1.04 10.34 -4.18
C GLU A 167 0.21 11.24 -4.28
N PRO A 168 1.19 10.89 -5.14
CA PRO A 168 2.45 11.65 -5.23
C PRO A 168 2.29 13.08 -5.74
N ALA A 169 1.13 13.41 -6.34
CA ALA A 169 0.86 14.71 -6.96
C ALA A 169 -0.30 15.46 -6.30
N TRP A 170 -0.83 14.99 -5.16
CA TRP A 170 -1.93 15.68 -4.49
C TRP A 170 -1.44 16.86 -3.66
N ILE A 171 -1.04 17.92 -4.37
CA ILE A 171 -0.67 19.21 -3.80
C ILE A 171 -1.91 20.04 -3.44
N SER A 172 -1.75 21.03 -2.56
CA SER A 172 -2.79 22.02 -2.30
C SER A 172 -3.15 22.78 -3.56
N SER A 173 -4.43 22.90 -3.81
CA SER A 173 -4.98 23.64 -4.94
C SER A 173 -6.29 24.32 -4.57
N LYS A 174 -6.78 25.21 -5.45
CA LYS A 174 -8.10 25.83 -5.30
C LYS A 174 -9.23 24.97 -5.83
N LEU A 175 -8.92 23.77 -6.33
CA LEU A 175 -9.92 22.82 -6.78
C LEU A 175 -10.80 22.41 -5.60
N ASN A 176 -12.10 22.50 -5.77
CA ASN A 176 -13.07 21.98 -4.83
C ASN A 176 -13.54 20.60 -5.34
N ASP A 177 -13.13 19.57 -4.68
CA ASP A 177 -13.54 18.19 -4.98
C ASP A 177 -14.55 17.67 -3.95
N SER A 178 -14.82 16.35 -3.96
CA SER A 178 -15.75 15.72 -3.02
C SER A 178 -15.28 15.79 -1.55
N TRP A 179 -14.01 16.08 -1.32
CA TRP A 179 -13.37 16.14 0.01
C TRP A 179 -13.24 17.58 0.52
N GLY A 180 -13.40 18.59 -0.35
CA GLY A 180 -13.27 20.00 -0.03
C GLY A 180 -12.22 20.72 -0.88
N ILE A 181 -11.74 21.85 -0.38
CA ILE A 181 -10.68 22.65 -1.01
C ILE A 181 -9.37 22.42 -0.26
N GLY A 182 -8.33 22.06 -0.97
CA GLY A 182 -7.01 21.78 -0.39
C GLY A 182 -6.62 20.31 -0.48
N SER A 183 -5.58 19.93 0.26
CA SER A 183 -5.08 18.56 0.30
C SER A 183 -4.74 18.12 1.71
N SER A 184 -5.32 17.02 2.17
CA SER A 184 -4.92 16.38 3.42
C SER A 184 -3.62 15.55 3.28
N TRP A 185 -2.96 15.61 2.12
CA TRP A 185 -1.84 14.76 1.75
C TRP A 185 -0.65 15.51 1.15
N GLU A 186 -0.73 16.83 1.02
CA GLU A 186 0.26 17.68 0.35
C GLU A 186 1.68 17.52 0.92
N ASN A 187 1.76 17.28 2.23
CA ASN A 187 3.03 17.05 2.92
C ASN A 187 3.67 15.69 2.63
N ASN A 188 2.98 14.82 1.88
CA ASN A 188 3.49 13.54 1.37
C ASN A 188 3.75 13.58 -0.14
N ALA A 189 3.39 14.65 -0.84
CA ALA A 189 3.56 14.77 -2.29
C ALA A 189 5.05 14.73 -2.70
N PHE A 190 5.30 14.51 -3.98
CA PHE A 190 6.64 14.61 -4.59
C PHE A 190 7.03 16.05 -4.94
N PHE A 191 6.19 16.99 -4.57
CA PHE A 191 6.35 18.39 -4.84
C PHE A 191 6.22 19.18 -3.54
N ASP A 192 6.99 20.26 -3.42
CA ASP A 192 6.81 21.22 -2.33
C ASP A 192 5.55 22.09 -2.54
N PHE A 193 5.30 23.01 -1.61
CA PHE A 193 4.13 23.88 -1.67
C PHE A 193 4.13 24.89 -2.82
N ASP A 194 5.29 25.10 -3.44
CA ASP A 194 5.46 25.96 -4.62
C ASP A 194 5.44 25.17 -5.93
N GLY A 195 5.29 23.84 -5.86
CA GLY A 195 5.26 22.93 -7.01
C GLY A 195 6.64 22.52 -7.53
N ASN A 196 7.72 22.76 -6.78
CA ASN A 196 9.05 22.29 -7.14
C ASN A 196 9.19 20.81 -6.79
N VAL A 197 9.85 20.05 -7.68
CA VAL A 197 10.08 18.61 -7.47
C VAL A 197 11.02 18.38 -6.29
N LEU A 198 10.65 17.47 -5.41
CA LEU A 198 11.44 17.08 -4.23
C LEU A 198 12.40 15.91 -4.54
N PRO A 199 13.47 15.74 -3.75
CA PRO A 199 14.45 14.66 -3.93
C PRO A 199 13.85 13.24 -3.92
N VAL A 200 12.68 13.05 -3.36
CA VAL A 200 12.00 11.75 -3.31
C VAL A 200 11.80 11.13 -4.69
N ILE A 201 11.69 11.92 -5.76
CA ILE A 201 11.54 11.41 -7.13
C ILE A 201 12.71 10.48 -7.53
N ASP A 202 13.90 10.70 -6.97
CA ASP A 202 15.10 9.94 -7.31
C ASP A 202 15.04 8.48 -6.81
N HIS A 203 14.12 8.15 -5.88
CA HIS A 203 13.93 6.75 -5.48
C HIS A 203 13.45 5.86 -6.64
N LEU A 204 12.78 6.44 -7.65
CA LEU A 204 12.31 5.72 -8.83
C LEU A 204 13.45 5.26 -9.74
N TYR A 205 14.60 5.92 -9.68
CA TYR A 205 15.79 5.64 -10.51
C TYR A 205 16.93 5.00 -9.70
N TYR A 206 16.70 4.74 -8.42
CA TYR A 206 17.73 4.18 -7.56
C TYR A 206 18.08 2.74 -8.01
N PRO A 207 19.38 2.37 -8.09
CA PRO A 207 19.81 1.05 -8.54
C PRO A 207 19.62 0.01 -7.40
N TYR A 208 18.40 -0.44 -7.21
CA TYR A 208 18.08 -1.43 -6.19
C TYR A 208 18.78 -2.77 -6.42
N ILE A 209 19.23 -3.39 -5.35
CA ILE A 209 19.90 -4.70 -5.40
C ILE A 209 18.86 -5.81 -5.28
N GLY A 210 18.83 -6.73 -6.24
CA GLY A 210 17.95 -7.90 -6.24
C GLY A 210 16.70 -7.76 -7.13
N LEU A 211 16.68 -6.75 -7.99
CA LEU A 211 15.71 -6.65 -9.09
C LEU A 211 16.11 -7.58 -10.23
#